data_c89fe00451a11ca8beb99d20e20fa67e
#
_entry.id   c89fe00451a11ca8beb99d20e20fa67e
#
_cell.length_a   1.000
_cell.length_b   1.000
_cell.length_c   1.000
_cell.angle_alpha   90.00
_cell.angle_beta   90.00
_cell.angle_gamma   90.00
#
_symmetry.space_group_name_H-M   'P 1'
#
loop_
_entity.id
_entity.type
_entity.pdbx_description
1 polymer ?
#
loop_
_entity_poly.entity_id
_entity_poly.type
_entity_poly.pdbx_seq_one_letter_code
_entity_poly.pdbx_strand_id
1 'polypeptide(L)'
;DLDGLADRRSIVLYNEDWHKGVIGIVASRLTEIYYRPAVVLTRTDDMATGSARSVSGFDVYKAIEYCRDLLENFGGHTYAAGLSMKVENVPAFIERFEEFVSQNILPEQTCAVIDINAEIDFRDITPKFFSDLKKFNPFGPDNAKPIFCTHNVYDYGTSKVVGRDQEHIKLELVDNKSNNVMNGIAFGQSSHVRFIKTKRSFDICYSIEENTHKRGEVQLQIEDIKPN
;
A
#
# COMPACT_ATOMS: atom_id res chain seq x y z
N ASP A 1 10.40 -10.46 -16.28
CA ASP A 1 11.27 -9.32 -16.58
C ASP A 1 10.49 -8.04 -16.36
N LEU A 2 10.77 -7.30 -15.29
CA LEU A 2 10.05 -6.08 -14.93
C LEU A 2 10.60 -4.83 -15.65
N ASP A 3 11.68 -5.00 -16.42
CA ASP A 3 12.37 -3.90 -17.10
C ASP A 3 11.52 -3.16 -18.16
N GLY A 4 10.48 -3.82 -18.69
CA GLY A 4 9.52 -3.19 -19.62
C GLY A 4 8.33 -2.48 -18.97
N LEU A 5 8.23 -2.51 -17.62
CA LEU A 5 7.09 -1.93 -16.89
C LEU A 5 7.33 -0.48 -16.43
N ALA A 6 8.55 0.04 -16.56
CA ALA A 6 8.89 1.37 -16.04
C ALA A 6 8.00 2.48 -16.61
N ASP A 7 7.70 2.42 -17.90
CA ASP A 7 6.92 3.44 -18.63
C ASP A 7 5.42 3.14 -18.71
N ARG A 8 4.98 1.94 -18.28
CA ARG A 8 3.56 1.55 -18.33
C ARG A 8 2.79 2.07 -17.12
N ARG A 9 1.52 2.35 -17.33
CA ARG A 9 0.56 2.77 -16.28
C ARG A 9 -0.22 1.61 -15.67
N SER A 10 -0.11 0.41 -16.26
CA SER A 10 -0.71 -0.82 -15.76
C SER A 10 0.31 -1.95 -15.69
N ILE A 11 -0.04 -3.01 -14.99
CA ILE A 11 0.74 -4.24 -14.90
C ILE A 11 -0.11 -5.39 -15.41
N VAL A 12 0.28 -6.00 -16.51
CA VAL A 12 -0.35 -7.25 -16.98
C VAL A 12 0.71 -8.32 -17.10
N LEU A 13 0.57 -9.39 -16.33
CA LEU A 13 1.51 -10.51 -16.33
C LEU A 13 0.79 -11.80 -16.73
N TYR A 14 1.44 -12.59 -17.56
CA TYR A 14 0.97 -13.91 -17.96
C TYR A 14 2.07 -14.96 -17.80
N ASN A 15 1.71 -16.08 -17.18
CA ASN A 15 2.55 -17.27 -17.17
C ASN A 15 1.64 -18.51 -17.04
N GLU A 16 1.86 -19.50 -17.89
CA GLU A 16 1.02 -20.70 -17.96
C GLU A 16 1.15 -21.62 -16.75
N ASP A 17 2.27 -21.54 -16.03
CA ASP A 17 2.59 -22.41 -14.87
C ASP A 17 2.07 -21.87 -13.54
N TRP A 18 1.49 -20.67 -13.51
CA TRP A 18 1.00 -20.11 -12.26
C TRP A 18 -0.29 -20.77 -11.79
N HIS A 19 -0.42 -20.93 -10.48
CA HIS A 19 -1.59 -21.54 -9.90
C HIS A 19 -2.77 -20.56 -9.83
N LYS A 20 -3.91 -20.91 -10.45
CA LYS A 20 -5.12 -20.08 -10.52
C LYS A 20 -5.58 -19.55 -9.13
N GLY A 21 -5.42 -20.33 -8.06
CA GLY A 21 -5.85 -19.97 -6.70
C GLY A 21 -5.07 -18.82 -6.07
N VAL A 22 -3.91 -18.42 -6.62
CA VAL A 22 -3.06 -17.37 -6.03
C VAL A 22 -2.95 -16.11 -6.90
N ILE A 23 -3.35 -16.14 -8.17
CA ILE A 23 -3.18 -14.98 -9.07
C ILE A 23 -3.90 -13.72 -8.56
N GLY A 24 -5.04 -13.86 -7.86
CA GLY A 24 -5.74 -12.73 -7.27
C GLY A 24 -4.96 -12.08 -6.11
N ILE A 25 -4.28 -12.89 -5.28
CA ILE A 25 -3.42 -12.39 -4.21
C ILE A 25 -2.19 -11.69 -4.80
N VAL A 26 -1.61 -12.27 -5.86
CA VAL A 26 -0.47 -11.67 -6.56
C VAL A 26 -0.86 -10.35 -7.20
N ALA A 27 -2.03 -10.26 -7.87
CA ALA A 27 -2.53 -9.02 -8.45
C ALA A 27 -2.73 -7.94 -7.37
N SER A 28 -3.29 -8.27 -6.19
CA SER A 28 -3.41 -7.34 -5.06
C SER A 28 -2.03 -6.85 -4.62
N ARG A 29 -1.07 -7.75 -4.47
CA ARG A 29 0.28 -7.39 -4.02
C ARG A 29 1.02 -6.51 -5.02
N LEU A 30 0.85 -6.74 -6.32
CA LEU A 30 1.41 -5.87 -7.36
C LEU A 30 0.79 -4.47 -7.29
N THR A 31 -0.53 -4.37 -7.12
CA THR A 31 -1.21 -3.09 -6.97
C THR A 31 -0.73 -2.32 -5.72
N GLU A 32 -0.51 -2.99 -4.60
CA GLU A 32 0.03 -2.39 -3.37
C GLU A 32 1.47 -1.87 -3.55
N ILE A 33 2.34 -2.64 -4.20
CA ILE A 33 3.77 -2.31 -4.34
C ILE A 33 3.98 -1.21 -5.39
N TYR A 34 3.33 -1.32 -6.54
CA TYR A 34 3.58 -0.45 -7.69
C TYR A 34 2.56 0.66 -7.87
N TYR A 35 1.47 0.61 -7.11
CA TYR A 35 0.34 1.53 -7.16
C TYR A 35 -0.18 1.76 -8.60
N ARG A 36 -0.45 0.65 -9.28
CA ARG A 36 -0.97 0.58 -10.65
C ARG A 36 -2.05 -0.48 -10.75
N PRO A 37 -3.08 -0.32 -11.62
CA PRO A 37 -3.99 -1.40 -11.94
C PRO A 37 -3.21 -2.62 -12.42
N ALA A 38 -3.50 -3.80 -11.86
CA ALA A 38 -2.76 -5.02 -12.15
C ALA A 38 -3.69 -6.16 -12.58
N VAL A 39 -3.30 -6.89 -13.62
CA VAL A 39 -3.94 -8.12 -14.10
C VAL A 39 -2.92 -9.23 -14.08
N VAL A 40 -3.22 -10.33 -13.41
CA VAL A 40 -2.39 -11.54 -13.43
C VAL A 40 -3.17 -12.67 -14.09
N LEU A 41 -2.59 -13.22 -15.14
CA LEU A 41 -3.16 -14.24 -16.00
C LEU A 41 -2.37 -15.55 -15.86
N THR A 42 -3.08 -16.67 -15.89
CA THR A 42 -2.50 -18.01 -16.01
C THR A 42 -3.30 -18.86 -16.98
N ARG A 43 -2.72 -19.96 -17.44
CA ARG A 43 -3.42 -20.92 -18.28
C ARG A 43 -4.31 -21.83 -17.43
N THR A 44 -5.54 -22.01 -17.88
CA THR A 44 -6.49 -23.01 -17.37
C THR A 44 -7.11 -23.69 -18.58
N ASP A 45 -6.77 -24.96 -18.79
CA ASP A 45 -7.09 -25.69 -20.00
C ASP A 45 -6.54 -24.95 -21.24
N ASP A 46 -7.39 -24.57 -22.18
CA ASP A 46 -7.01 -23.84 -23.39
C ASP A 46 -7.22 -22.34 -23.30
N MET A 47 -7.50 -21.83 -22.10
CA MET A 47 -7.84 -20.44 -21.85
C MET A 47 -6.83 -19.75 -20.94
N ALA A 48 -6.55 -18.49 -21.20
CA ALA A 48 -5.93 -17.60 -20.23
C ALA A 48 -7.01 -17.09 -19.26
N THR A 49 -6.86 -17.41 -17.98
CA THR A 49 -7.77 -16.96 -16.92
C THR A 49 -7.04 -15.99 -16.01
N GLY A 50 -7.68 -14.90 -15.62
CA GLY A 50 -7.04 -13.83 -14.87
C GLY A 50 -7.84 -13.24 -13.73
N SER A 51 -7.12 -12.56 -12.88
CA SER A 51 -7.65 -11.73 -11.81
C SER A 51 -7.06 -10.33 -11.91
N ALA A 52 -7.93 -9.33 -11.89
CA ALA A 52 -7.57 -7.93 -11.93
C ALA A 52 -7.79 -7.27 -10.57
N ARG A 53 -6.94 -6.30 -10.25
CA ARG A 53 -7.04 -5.43 -9.07
C ARG A 53 -6.75 -3.99 -9.48
N SER A 54 -7.36 -3.05 -8.77
CA SER A 54 -7.24 -1.63 -9.08
C SER A 54 -6.67 -0.82 -7.92
N VAL A 55 -6.19 0.37 -8.26
CA VAL A 55 -5.87 1.43 -7.29
C VAL A 55 -7.11 2.21 -6.92
N SER A 56 -7.04 2.98 -5.83
CA SER A 56 -8.14 3.83 -5.39
C SER A 56 -8.59 4.80 -6.49
N GLY A 57 -9.90 4.90 -6.69
CA GLY A 57 -10.51 5.83 -7.65
C GLY A 57 -10.47 5.39 -9.12
N PHE A 58 -9.74 4.34 -9.50
CA PHE A 58 -9.72 3.83 -10.88
C PHE A 58 -10.63 2.62 -11.04
N ASP A 59 -11.44 2.61 -12.08
CA ASP A 59 -12.39 1.54 -12.38
C ASP A 59 -11.78 0.50 -13.34
N VAL A 60 -11.22 -0.59 -12.77
CA VAL A 60 -10.62 -1.67 -13.55
C VAL A 60 -11.64 -2.47 -14.38
N TYR A 61 -12.90 -2.48 -13.93
CA TYR A 61 -13.96 -3.17 -14.70
C TYR A 61 -14.16 -2.52 -16.05
N LYS A 62 -14.19 -1.19 -16.13
CA LYS A 62 -14.30 -0.45 -17.41
C LYS A 62 -13.10 -0.70 -18.31
N ALA A 63 -11.90 -0.80 -17.76
CA ALA A 63 -10.71 -1.13 -18.54
C ALA A 63 -10.77 -2.53 -19.15
N ILE A 64 -11.31 -3.50 -18.41
CA ILE A 64 -11.56 -4.86 -18.93
C ILE A 64 -12.69 -4.85 -19.96
N GLU A 65 -13.78 -4.14 -19.69
CA GLU A 65 -14.92 -4.01 -20.60
C GLU A 65 -14.52 -3.39 -21.95
N TYR A 66 -13.57 -2.45 -21.97
CA TYR A 66 -12.99 -1.89 -23.19
C TYR A 66 -12.31 -2.95 -24.07
N CYS A 67 -11.83 -4.03 -23.45
CA CYS A 67 -11.21 -5.17 -24.12
C CYS A 67 -12.21 -6.30 -24.47
N ARG A 68 -13.50 -6.06 -24.37
CA ARG A 68 -14.58 -7.07 -24.40
C ARG A 68 -14.51 -8.04 -25.59
N ASP A 69 -14.17 -7.55 -26.77
CA ASP A 69 -14.09 -8.37 -27.99
C ASP A 69 -12.93 -9.38 -28.00
N LEU A 70 -11.96 -9.22 -27.09
CA LEU A 70 -10.85 -10.15 -26.88
C LEU A 70 -11.17 -11.22 -25.82
N LEU A 71 -12.26 -11.03 -25.04
CA LEU A 71 -12.61 -11.84 -23.88
C LEU A 71 -13.71 -12.84 -24.20
N GLU A 72 -13.64 -14.01 -23.58
CA GLU A 72 -14.74 -14.99 -23.57
C GLU A 72 -15.70 -14.71 -22.40
N ASN A 73 -15.16 -14.42 -21.23
CA ASN A 73 -15.93 -14.05 -20.04
C ASN A 73 -15.18 -13.01 -19.21
N PHE A 74 -15.93 -12.12 -18.58
CA PHE A 74 -15.42 -11.23 -17.54
C PHE A 74 -16.56 -10.83 -16.60
N GLY A 75 -16.19 -10.45 -15.37
CA GLY A 75 -17.12 -9.97 -14.36
C GLY A 75 -16.40 -9.48 -13.12
N GLY A 76 -17.05 -8.61 -12.38
CA GLY A 76 -16.47 -8.02 -11.18
C GLY A 76 -17.04 -6.67 -10.85
N HIS A 77 -16.26 -5.87 -10.15
CA HIS A 77 -16.60 -4.53 -9.68
C HIS A 77 -15.42 -3.58 -9.91
N THR A 78 -15.60 -2.32 -9.56
CA THR A 78 -14.61 -1.23 -9.74
C THR A 78 -13.18 -1.60 -9.34
N TYR A 79 -13.00 -2.33 -8.23
CA TYR A 79 -11.65 -2.61 -7.68
C TYR A 79 -11.15 -4.03 -7.90
N ALA A 80 -12.01 -4.94 -8.33
CA ALA A 80 -11.63 -6.33 -8.55
C ALA A 80 -12.49 -6.97 -9.63
N ALA A 81 -11.86 -7.66 -10.57
CA ALA A 81 -12.56 -8.38 -11.62
C ALA A 81 -11.85 -9.69 -11.99
N GLY A 82 -12.62 -10.64 -12.49
CA GLY A 82 -12.12 -11.86 -13.11
C GLY A 82 -12.36 -11.82 -14.62
N LEU A 83 -11.51 -12.48 -15.40
CA LEU A 83 -11.62 -12.53 -16.84
C LEU A 83 -11.06 -13.83 -17.41
N SER A 84 -11.52 -14.19 -18.60
CA SER A 84 -10.94 -15.28 -19.39
C SER A 84 -10.94 -14.94 -20.87
N MET A 85 -9.92 -15.41 -21.59
CA MET A 85 -9.74 -15.19 -23.00
C MET A 85 -8.96 -16.35 -23.62
N LYS A 86 -8.96 -16.45 -24.95
CA LYS A 86 -8.04 -17.34 -25.64
C LYS A 86 -6.60 -16.90 -25.41
N VAL A 87 -5.66 -17.84 -25.25
CA VAL A 87 -4.25 -17.55 -25.01
C VAL A 87 -3.65 -16.66 -26.11
N GLU A 88 -4.08 -16.85 -27.36
CA GLU A 88 -3.66 -16.05 -28.52
C GLU A 88 -4.03 -14.55 -28.41
N ASN A 89 -5.06 -14.22 -27.62
CA ASN A 89 -5.51 -12.83 -27.41
C ASN A 89 -4.73 -12.09 -26.33
N VAL A 90 -3.92 -12.78 -25.52
CA VAL A 90 -3.19 -12.18 -24.40
C VAL A 90 -2.31 -10.98 -24.83
N PRO A 91 -1.51 -11.07 -25.91
CA PRO A 91 -0.71 -9.92 -26.34
C PRO A 91 -1.55 -8.70 -26.72
N ALA A 92 -2.63 -8.89 -27.45
CA ALA A 92 -3.54 -7.80 -27.85
C ALA A 92 -4.27 -7.20 -26.63
N PHE A 93 -4.64 -8.04 -25.64
CA PHE A 93 -5.23 -7.59 -24.39
C PHE A 93 -4.26 -6.71 -23.60
N ILE A 94 -2.99 -7.10 -23.47
CA ILE A 94 -1.96 -6.34 -22.75
C ILE A 94 -1.87 -4.92 -23.31
N GLU A 95 -1.77 -4.76 -24.63
CA GLU A 95 -1.61 -3.44 -25.25
C GLU A 95 -2.89 -2.60 -25.14
N ARG A 96 -4.06 -3.18 -25.35
CA ARG A 96 -5.33 -2.47 -25.27
C ARG A 96 -5.69 -2.07 -23.82
N PHE A 97 -5.40 -2.93 -22.88
CA PHE A 97 -5.59 -2.63 -21.45
C PHE A 97 -4.70 -1.45 -20.99
N GLU A 98 -3.42 -1.48 -21.39
CA GLU A 98 -2.49 -0.38 -21.14
C GLU A 98 -2.95 0.92 -21.80
N GLU A 99 -3.39 0.87 -23.06
CA GLU A 99 -3.93 2.03 -23.77
C GLU A 99 -5.08 2.68 -22.99
N PHE A 100 -6.07 1.89 -22.56
CA PHE A 100 -7.19 2.40 -21.79
C PHE A 100 -6.74 2.99 -20.44
N VAL A 101 -5.88 2.28 -19.70
CA VAL A 101 -5.39 2.77 -18.43
C VAL A 101 -4.62 4.07 -18.60
N SER A 102 -3.71 4.15 -19.56
CA SER A 102 -2.90 5.35 -19.81
C SER A 102 -3.72 6.58 -20.18
N GLN A 103 -4.84 6.39 -20.87
CA GLN A 103 -5.75 7.47 -21.28
C GLN A 103 -6.71 7.92 -20.17
N ASN A 104 -7.00 7.08 -19.18
CA ASN A 104 -8.08 7.32 -18.23
C ASN A 104 -7.62 7.40 -16.77
N ILE A 105 -6.39 6.98 -16.44
CA ILE A 105 -5.87 7.09 -15.07
C ILE A 105 -5.45 8.53 -14.78
N LEU A 106 -5.90 9.07 -13.64
CA LEU A 106 -5.55 10.41 -13.22
C LEU A 106 -4.21 10.42 -12.48
N PRO A 107 -3.45 11.52 -12.49
CA PRO A 107 -2.16 11.63 -11.78
C PRO A 107 -2.28 11.27 -10.29
N GLU A 108 -3.32 11.72 -9.61
CA GLU A 108 -3.61 11.41 -8.20
C GLU A 108 -3.87 9.92 -7.94
N GLN A 109 -4.24 9.15 -8.96
CA GLN A 109 -4.46 7.71 -8.89
C GLN A 109 -3.18 6.90 -9.13
N THR A 110 -2.05 7.56 -9.38
CA THR A 110 -0.76 6.89 -9.65
C THR A 110 0.19 6.92 -8.44
N CYS A 111 -0.24 7.51 -7.34
CA CYS A 111 0.50 7.59 -6.09
C CYS A 111 -0.36 7.07 -4.94
N ALA A 112 0.27 6.33 -4.04
CA ALA A 112 -0.39 5.99 -2.78
C ALA A 112 -0.65 7.27 -1.98
N VAL A 113 -1.87 7.44 -1.50
CA VAL A 113 -2.28 8.56 -0.64
C VAL A 113 -2.60 8.01 0.74
N ILE A 114 -2.09 8.66 1.76
CA ILE A 114 -2.42 8.37 3.15
C ILE A 114 -3.33 9.50 3.65
N ASP A 115 -4.57 9.16 3.96
CA ASP A 115 -5.53 10.10 4.52
C ASP A 115 -5.22 10.33 6.00
N ILE A 116 -4.79 11.54 6.34
CA ILE A 116 -4.46 11.96 7.71
C ILE A 116 -5.73 12.49 8.37
N ASN A 117 -6.15 11.86 9.46
CA ASN A 117 -7.35 12.24 10.19
C ASN A 117 -7.13 13.47 11.10
N ALA A 118 -5.93 13.62 11.67
CA ALA A 118 -5.57 14.78 12.47
C ALA A 118 -4.06 14.95 12.59
N GLU A 119 -3.63 16.22 12.72
CA GLU A 119 -2.28 16.58 13.16
C GLU A 119 -2.28 16.74 14.68
N ILE A 120 -1.37 16.04 15.36
CA ILE A 120 -1.27 16.04 16.82
C ILE A 120 0.20 16.11 17.28
N ASP A 121 0.42 16.65 18.48
CA ASP A 121 1.73 16.61 19.13
C ASP A 121 1.84 15.33 19.99
N PHE A 122 3.05 14.84 20.28
CA PHE A 122 3.22 13.64 21.11
C PHE A 122 2.66 13.81 22.54
N ARG A 123 2.57 15.03 23.06
CA ARG A 123 1.92 15.31 24.34
C ARG A 123 0.42 15.02 24.37
N ASP A 124 -0.24 15.01 23.21
CA ASP A 124 -1.67 14.75 23.10
C ASP A 124 -1.98 13.25 23.20
N ILE A 125 -0.96 12.39 22.98
CA ILE A 125 -1.07 10.93 23.06
C ILE A 125 -1.04 10.48 24.53
N THR A 126 -2.11 10.82 25.24
CA THR A 126 -2.27 10.44 26.64
C THR A 126 -2.92 9.05 26.79
N PRO A 127 -2.79 8.39 27.96
CA PRO A 127 -3.53 7.14 28.23
C PRO A 127 -5.04 7.28 28.04
N LYS A 128 -5.59 8.46 28.37
CA LYS A 128 -7.02 8.75 28.15
C LYS A 128 -7.33 8.81 26.66
N PHE A 129 -6.54 9.55 25.88
CA PHE A 129 -6.69 9.62 24.42
C PHE A 129 -6.67 8.23 23.79
N PHE A 130 -5.71 7.39 24.14
CA PHE A 130 -5.61 6.03 23.63
C PHE A 130 -6.80 5.16 24.07
N SER A 131 -7.27 5.30 25.32
CA SER A 131 -8.47 4.61 25.80
C SER A 131 -9.72 5.02 25.03
N ASP A 132 -9.85 6.30 24.68
CA ASP A 132 -10.97 6.79 23.88
C ASP A 132 -10.86 6.29 22.42
N LEU A 133 -9.66 6.27 21.84
CA LEU A 133 -9.40 5.73 20.51
C LEU A 133 -9.81 4.24 20.41
N LYS A 134 -9.54 3.44 21.45
CA LYS A 134 -9.94 2.03 21.51
C LYS A 134 -11.45 1.80 21.43
N LYS A 135 -12.30 2.78 21.76
CA LYS A 135 -13.75 2.65 21.69
C LYS A 135 -14.30 2.61 20.26
N PHE A 136 -13.49 3.05 19.29
CA PHE A 136 -13.85 2.97 17.87
C PHE A 136 -13.63 1.57 17.27
N ASN A 137 -13.00 0.65 17.98
CA ASN A 137 -12.86 -0.74 17.52
C ASN A 137 -14.22 -1.47 17.40
N PRO A 138 -14.34 -2.45 16.47
CA PRO A 138 -13.29 -2.94 15.57
C PRO A 138 -13.12 -2.04 14.36
N PHE A 139 -11.86 -1.81 13.95
CA PHE A 139 -11.53 -1.16 12.69
C PHE A 139 -11.67 -2.14 11.52
N GLY A 140 -12.02 -1.63 10.34
CA GLY A 140 -12.23 -2.41 9.12
C GLY A 140 -12.81 -1.57 7.99
N PRO A 141 -13.41 -2.18 6.96
CA PRO A 141 -14.11 -1.46 5.91
C PRO A 141 -15.11 -0.45 6.50
N ASP A 142 -15.16 0.76 5.94
CA ASP A 142 -16.01 1.88 6.39
C ASP A 142 -15.74 2.41 7.82
N ASN A 143 -14.80 1.82 8.54
CA ASN A 143 -14.32 2.29 9.84
C ASN A 143 -12.79 2.14 9.90
N ALA A 144 -12.09 2.88 9.06
CA ALA A 144 -10.64 2.81 8.96
C ALA A 144 -9.95 3.22 10.27
N LYS A 145 -8.81 2.59 10.57
CA LYS A 145 -7.98 2.99 11.70
C LYS A 145 -7.48 4.42 11.49
N PRO A 146 -7.64 5.32 12.46
CA PRO A 146 -7.17 6.69 12.34
C PRO A 146 -5.66 6.79 12.16
N ILE A 147 -5.26 7.61 11.19
CA ILE A 147 -3.88 7.99 10.93
C ILE A 147 -3.66 9.42 11.41
N PHE A 148 -2.63 9.61 12.20
CA PHE A 148 -2.21 10.89 12.73
C PHE A 148 -0.92 11.36 12.08
N CYS A 149 -0.68 12.67 12.08
CA CYS A 149 0.58 13.27 11.64
C CYS A 149 1.21 14.05 12.79
N THR A 150 2.52 13.95 12.93
CA THR A 150 3.32 14.85 13.77
C THR A 150 4.48 15.39 12.94
N HIS A 151 4.59 16.71 12.92
CA HIS A 151 5.62 17.41 12.18
C HIS A 151 6.89 17.64 13.01
N ASN A 152 8.02 17.72 12.29
CA ASN A 152 9.31 18.11 12.88
C ASN A 152 9.77 17.21 14.04
N VAL A 153 9.58 15.90 13.90
CA VAL A 153 10.19 14.94 14.85
C VAL A 153 11.64 14.65 14.47
N TYR A 154 12.43 14.18 15.41
CA TYR A 154 13.81 13.74 15.18
C TYR A 154 14.16 12.50 16.01
N ASP A 155 15.22 11.80 15.62
CA ASP A 155 15.68 10.61 16.32
C ASP A 155 16.31 10.97 17.67
N TYR A 156 15.83 10.33 18.75
CA TYR A 156 16.45 10.44 20.07
C TYR A 156 17.91 9.95 20.09
N GLY A 157 18.27 9.08 19.15
CA GLY A 157 19.61 8.52 18.99
C GLY A 157 19.69 7.00 19.19
N THR A 158 18.59 6.36 19.53
CA THR A 158 18.50 4.92 19.84
C THR A 158 17.80 4.13 18.75
N SER A 159 17.31 4.79 17.70
CA SER A 159 16.64 4.12 16.57
C SER A 159 17.57 3.11 15.88
N LYS A 160 17.04 1.95 15.55
CA LYS A 160 17.81 0.85 14.95
C LYS A 160 17.00 0.00 14.00
N VAL A 161 17.69 -0.58 13.02
CA VAL A 161 17.13 -1.59 12.14
C VAL A 161 16.84 -2.87 12.93
N VAL A 162 15.72 -3.48 12.66
CA VAL A 162 15.23 -4.73 13.27
C VAL A 162 14.55 -5.61 12.21
N GLY A 163 14.17 -6.82 12.58
CA GLY A 163 13.61 -7.82 11.69
C GLY A 163 14.67 -8.83 11.26
N ARG A 164 14.22 -10.00 10.81
CA ARG A 164 15.11 -11.10 10.39
C ARG A 164 15.96 -10.68 9.18
N ASP A 165 15.34 -9.96 8.24
CA ASP A 165 15.96 -9.50 6.99
C ASP A 165 16.37 -8.02 7.08
N GLN A 166 16.39 -7.43 8.28
CA GLN A 166 16.74 -6.03 8.55
C GLN A 166 15.90 -5.03 7.74
N GLU A 167 14.63 -5.32 7.55
CA GLU A 167 13.69 -4.57 6.75
C GLU A 167 12.88 -3.52 7.52
N HIS A 168 12.88 -3.59 8.87
CA HIS A 168 12.09 -2.68 9.72
C HIS A 168 12.97 -1.72 10.51
N ILE A 169 12.40 -0.64 11.02
CA ILE A 169 13.09 0.29 11.93
C ILE A 169 12.31 0.39 13.23
N LYS A 170 12.96 0.08 14.34
CA LYS A 170 12.47 0.48 15.67
C LYS A 170 12.95 1.89 15.95
N LEU A 171 12.02 2.78 16.25
CA LEU A 171 12.22 4.21 16.40
C LEU A 171 12.02 4.63 17.84
N GLU A 172 12.80 5.62 18.27
CA GLU A 172 12.56 6.42 19.45
C GLU A 172 12.65 7.88 19.03
N LEU A 173 11.52 8.54 18.95
CA LEU A 173 11.37 9.84 18.32
C LEU A 173 11.04 10.92 19.35
N VAL A 174 11.60 12.08 19.14
CA VAL A 174 11.31 13.29 19.92
C VAL A 174 10.49 14.23 19.06
N ASP A 175 9.36 14.67 19.58
CA ASP A 175 8.61 15.77 19.01
C ASP A 175 9.27 17.10 19.38
N ASN A 176 9.74 17.84 18.39
CA ASN A 176 10.48 19.09 18.60
C ASN A 176 9.64 20.19 19.26
N LYS A 177 8.32 20.13 19.16
CA LYS A 177 7.41 21.11 19.72
C LYS A 177 7.09 20.83 21.20
N SER A 178 6.86 19.59 21.56
CA SER A 178 6.48 19.19 22.92
C SER A 178 7.63 18.64 23.74
N ASN A 179 8.76 18.28 23.12
CA ASN A 179 9.89 17.54 23.70
C ASN A 179 9.50 16.17 24.28
N ASN A 180 8.33 15.66 23.96
CA ASN A 180 7.92 14.33 24.37
C ASN A 180 8.55 13.27 23.46
N VAL A 181 8.81 12.11 24.05
CA VAL A 181 9.44 10.97 23.37
C VAL A 181 8.41 9.88 23.17
N MET A 182 8.34 9.33 21.96
CA MET A 182 7.49 8.21 21.62
C MET A 182 8.27 7.10 20.93
N ASN A 183 7.96 5.86 21.31
CA ASN A 183 8.46 4.68 20.62
C ASN A 183 7.61 4.40 19.36
N GLY A 184 8.25 3.97 18.30
CA GLY A 184 7.60 3.60 17.04
C GLY A 184 8.24 2.39 16.37
N ILE A 185 7.49 1.82 15.45
CA ILE A 185 7.95 0.78 14.52
C ILE A 185 7.54 1.17 13.10
N ALA A 186 8.49 1.15 12.16
CA ALA A 186 8.27 1.37 10.74
C ALA A 186 8.58 0.06 10.00
N PHE A 187 7.53 -0.63 9.55
CA PHE A 187 7.66 -1.89 8.85
C PHE A 187 8.07 -1.67 7.38
N GLY A 188 9.06 -2.44 6.90
CA GLY A 188 9.53 -2.37 5.51
C GLY A 188 10.26 -1.09 5.11
N GLN A 189 10.57 -0.20 6.06
CA GLN A 189 11.08 1.15 5.79
C GLN A 189 12.56 1.34 6.17
N SER A 190 13.34 0.26 6.23
CA SER A 190 14.76 0.33 6.64
C SER A 190 15.64 1.25 5.78
N SER A 191 15.23 1.55 4.55
CA SER A 191 15.89 2.52 3.67
C SER A 191 16.02 3.92 4.28
N HIS A 192 15.08 4.33 5.15
CA HIS A 192 15.10 5.63 5.83
C HIS A 192 16.11 5.73 6.96
N VAL A 193 16.71 4.63 7.44
CA VAL A 193 17.58 4.62 8.62
C VAL A 193 18.77 5.57 8.51
N ARG A 194 19.36 5.68 7.31
CA ARG A 194 20.51 6.58 7.08
C ARG A 194 20.12 8.04 7.28
N PHE A 195 18.96 8.43 6.77
CA PHE A 195 18.42 9.78 6.95
C PHE A 195 18.06 10.04 8.42
N ILE A 196 17.32 9.13 9.07
CA ILE A 196 16.91 9.26 10.48
C ILE A 196 18.11 9.50 11.40
N LYS A 197 19.21 8.77 11.20
CA LYS A 197 20.44 8.93 11.98
C LYS A 197 21.18 10.26 11.78
N THR A 198 20.79 11.06 10.79
CA THR A 198 21.36 12.42 10.62
C THR A 198 20.86 13.41 11.66
N LYS A 199 19.86 13.05 12.47
CA LYS A 199 19.17 13.90 13.45
C LYS A 199 18.50 15.15 12.83
N ARG A 200 18.31 15.18 11.52
CA ARG A 200 17.47 16.19 10.89
C ARG A 200 16.02 15.91 11.24
N SER A 201 15.22 16.96 11.30
CA SER A 201 13.79 16.81 11.50
C SER A 201 13.10 16.25 10.26
N PHE A 202 12.01 15.55 10.50
CA PHE A 202 11.15 14.97 9.48
C PHE A 202 9.71 14.90 10.00
N ASP A 203 8.78 14.71 9.09
CA ASP A 203 7.38 14.49 9.44
C ASP A 203 7.08 12.99 9.40
N ILE A 204 6.15 12.56 10.23
CA ILE A 204 5.66 11.18 10.25
C ILE A 204 4.15 11.14 10.20
N CYS A 205 3.59 10.13 9.51
CA CYS A 205 2.22 9.72 9.72
C CYS A 205 2.19 8.30 10.31
N TYR A 206 1.24 8.07 11.21
CA TYR A 206 1.23 6.86 12.03
C TYR A 206 -0.16 6.54 12.57
N SER A 207 -0.39 5.27 12.85
CA SER A 207 -1.45 4.82 13.75
C SER A 207 -0.90 4.58 15.16
N ILE A 208 -1.79 4.61 16.15
CA ILE A 208 -1.42 4.43 17.57
C ILE A 208 -1.86 3.04 18.01
N GLU A 209 -0.89 2.26 18.50
CA GLU A 209 -1.06 0.85 18.85
C GLU A 209 -0.67 0.58 20.32
N GLU A 210 -1.18 -0.52 20.87
CA GLU A 210 -0.61 -1.07 22.10
C GLU A 210 0.67 -1.85 21.77
N ASN A 211 1.73 -1.61 22.54
CA ASN A 211 2.98 -2.33 22.36
C ASN A 211 2.79 -3.81 22.71
N THR A 212 2.96 -4.68 21.74
CA THR A 212 2.77 -6.13 21.90
C THR A 212 3.78 -6.78 22.85
N HIS A 213 4.94 -6.15 23.03
CA HIS A 213 6.02 -6.66 23.90
C HIS A 213 6.00 -6.07 25.31
N LYS A 214 5.35 -4.91 25.48
CA LYS A 214 5.24 -4.21 26.76
C LYS A 214 3.81 -3.79 26.99
N ARG A 215 3.07 -4.69 27.63
CA ARG A 215 1.63 -4.52 27.90
C ARG A 215 1.34 -3.20 28.61
N GLY A 216 0.43 -2.42 28.08
CA GLY A 216 0.04 -1.12 28.62
C GLY A 216 0.88 0.07 28.12
N GLU A 217 1.98 -0.15 27.40
CA GLU A 217 2.68 0.92 26.71
C GLU A 217 2.06 1.17 25.32
N VAL A 218 2.03 2.42 24.90
CA VAL A 218 1.60 2.85 23.57
C VAL A 218 2.82 2.97 22.67
N GLN A 219 2.70 2.54 21.43
CA GLN A 219 3.71 2.76 20.39
C GLN A 219 3.06 3.28 19.11
N LEU A 220 3.85 3.98 18.31
CA LEU A 220 3.45 4.45 16.98
C LEU A 220 3.75 3.35 15.95
N GLN A 221 2.77 2.98 15.15
CA GLN A 221 3.03 2.24 13.92
C GLN A 221 3.16 3.26 12.79
N ILE A 222 4.39 3.45 12.33
CA ILE A 222 4.70 4.46 11.31
C ILE A 222 4.26 3.94 9.94
N GLU A 223 3.38 4.69 9.31
CA GLU A 223 2.90 4.41 7.95
C GLU A 223 3.83 5.02 6.90
N ASP A 224 4.32 6.26 7.14
CA ASP A 224 5.27 6.91 6.24
C ASP A 224 6.15 7.93 6.97
N ILE A 225 7.32 8.21 6.38
CA ILE A 225 8.34 9.14 6.87
C ILE A 225 8.69 10.11 5.75
N LYS A 226 8.41 11.39 5.96
CA LYS A 226 8.68 12.47 5.01
C LYS A 226 9.86 13.33 5.49
N PRO A 227 11.04 13.27 4.85
CA PRO A 227 12.14 14.20 5.09
C PRO A 227 11.73 15.66 4.83
N ASN A 228 12.19 16.57 5.70
CA ASN A 228 11.99 18.02 5.54
C ASN A 228 13.15 18.64 4.75
#